data_ec70b3223d11acc64f147e7b8cc36d18
#
_entry.id   ec70b3223d11acc64f147e7b8cc36d18
#
_cell.length_a   1.000
_cell.length_b   1.000
_cell.length_c   1.000
_cell.angle_alpha   90.00
_cell.angle_beta   90.00
_cell.angle_gamma   90.00
#
_symmetry.space_group_name_H-M   'P 1'
#
loop_
_entity.id
_entity.type
_entity.pdbx_description
1 polymer ?
#
loop_
_entity_poly.entity_id
_entity_poly.type
_entity_poly.pdbx_seq_one_letter_code
_entity_poly.pdbx_strand_id
1 'polypeptide(L)'
;IIDIRYWHYKVDGLYAPEGGKNLAPRQHARKMKVGKVTFDEAYRAVSEYRKKFPEKAVTYYAQNYPDMAWAVFMASGSCSVVPVADESFLTDAAAMDMEDTGTNKYQKLVKSGIGSIIYSHSATDIPVHLSPGKYILKSVDPKTGAITVIAKRLNIKDIYMLKAEENKD
;
A
#
# COMPACT_ATOMS: atom_id res chain seq x y z
N ILE A 1 -18.33 -6.13 -1.66
CA ILE A 1 -17.30 -5.71 -0.70
C ILE A 1 -16.67 -6.95 -0.09
N ILE A 2 -15.35 -6.93 0.04
CA ILE A 2 -14.58 -7.94 0.77
C ILE A 2 -14.00 -7.23 1.98
N ASP A 3 -14.37 -7.67 3.19
CA ASP A 3 -13.89 -7.09 4.44
C ASP A 3 -12.97 -8.10 5.16
N ILE A 4 -11.67 -7.78 5.20
CA ILE A 4 -10.63 -8.63 5.79
C ILE A 4 -10.50 -8.26 7.26
N ARG A 5 -10.91 -9.15 8.18
CA ARG A 5 -10.87 -8.87 9.62
C ARG A 5 -9.88 -9.73 10.38
N TYR A 6 -9.87 -11.02 10.15
CA TYR A 6 -9.01 -11.98 10.84
C TYR A 6 -8.24 -12.76 9.80
N TRP A 7 -7.18 -12.14 9.31
CA TRP A 7 -6.46 -12.71 8.22
C TRP A 7 -5.14 -13.31 8.69
N HIS A 8 -4.90 -14.54 8.29
CA HIS A 8 -3.64 -15.24 8.46
C HIS A 8 -3.15 -15.68 7.10
N TYR A 9 -1.92 -15.31 6.81
CA TYR A 9 -1.29 -15.71 5.58
C TYR A 9 -0.61 -17.05 5.74
N LYS A 10 -0.90 -17.98 4.84
CA LYS A 10 -0.08 -19.18 4.63
C LYS A 10 0.94 -18.88 3.55
N VAL A 11 2.11 -19.51 3.63
CA VAL A 11 3.22 -19.33 2.67
C VAL A 11 2.79 -19.63 1.23
N ASP A 12 1.81 -20.50 1.06
CA ASP A 12 1.31 -21.03 -0.21
C ASP A 12 0.07 -20.33 -0.78
N GLY A 13 -0.38 -19.22 -0.19
CA GLY A 13 -1.46 -18.42 -0.77
C GLY A 13 -2.55 -17.96 0.18
N LEU A 14 -3.69 -17.54 -0.38
CA LEU A 14 -4.85 -17.05 0.34
C LEU A 14 -5.31 -18.05 1.40
N TYR A 15 -5.34 -17.58 2.64
CA TYR A 15 -5.79 -18.42 3.74
C TYR A 15 -7.28 -18.75 3.63
N ALA A 16 -7.58 -20.07 3.63
CA ALA A 16 -8.90 -20.57 3.88
C ALA A 16 -8.86 -21.32 5.23
N PRO A 17 -9.59 -20.88 6.25
CA PRO A 17 -9.62 -21.60 7.52
C PRO A 17 -10.18 -23.01 7.33
N GLU A 18 -9.54 -24.01 7.94
CA GLU A 18 -10.05 -25.38 7.96
C GLU A 18 -11.48 -25.42 8.51
N GLY A 19 -12.38 -26.07 7.80
CA GLY A 19 -13.80 -26.16 8.16
C GLY A 19 -14.55 -24.83 8.12
N GLY A 20 -13.95 -23.81 7.54
CA GLY A 20 -14.22 -22.42 7.81
C GLY A 20 -15.31 -21.73 7.03
N LYS A 21 -16.24 -22.40 6.39
CA LYS A 21 -17.30 -21.66 5.69
C LYS A 21 -18.21 -20.86 6.63
N ASN A 22 -18.28 -21.19 7.91
CA ASN A 22 -19.22 -20.60 8.88
C ASN A 22 -18.63 -20.40 10.28
N LEU A 23 -17.32 -20.22 10.45
CA LEU A 23 -16.77 -19.95 11.77
C LEU A 23 -17.10 -18.51 12.20
N ALA A 24 -17.76 -18.38 13.35
CA ALA A 24 -17.95 -17.07 13.96
C ALA A 24 -16.59 -16.41 14.30
N PRO A 25 -16.48 -15.08 14.29
CA PRO A 25 -15.22 -14.36 14.57
C PRO A 25 -14.48 -14.83 15.84
N ARG A 26 -15.21 -15.17 16.90
CA ARG A 26 -14.63 -15.70 18.15
C ARG A 26 -14.01 -17.09 17.99
N GLN A 27 -14.50 -17.92 17.10
CA GLN A 27 -13.94 -19.24 16.83
C GLN A 27 -12.67 -19.14 15.99
N HIS A 28 -12.62 -18.19 15.07
CA HIS A 28 -11.39 -17.84 14.36
C HIS A 28 -10.30 -17.40 15.33
N ALA A 29 -10.57 -16.45 16.23
CA ALA A 29 -9.61 -15.96 17.20
C ALA A 29 -9.10 -17.05 18.18
N ARG A 30 -9.92 -18.08 18.50
CA ARG A 30 -9.51 -19.19 19.36
C ARG A 30 -8.62 -20.21 18.66
N LYS A 31 -8.90 -20.52 17.40
CA LYS A 31 -8.16 -21.53 16.63
C LYS A 31 -6.87 -20.98 16.04
N MET A 32 -6.82 -19.68 15.82
CA MET A 32 -5.74 -19.02 15.17
C MET A 32 -5.10 -18.06 16.18
N LYS A 33 -3.93 -18.40 16.69
CA LYS A 33 -3.12 -17.41 17.42
C LYS A 33 -2.79 -16.30 16.44
N VAL A 34 -3.51 -15.20 16.54
CA VAL A 34 -3.27 -13.99 15.73
C VAL A 34 -1.90 -13.46 16.15
N GLY A 35 -0.90 -13.62 15.30
CA GLY A 35 0.38 -12.92 15.43
C GLY A 35 0.17 -11.40 15.26
N LYS A 36 1.20 -10.62 15.55
CA LYS A 36 1.19 -9.20 15.14
C LYS A 36 1.09 -9.16 13.62
N VAL A 37 0.09 -8.45 13.11
CA VAL A 37 -0.02 -8.17 11.69
C VAL A 37 1.13 -7.24 11.32
N THR A 38 1.87 -7.60 10.29
CA THR A 38 2.94 -6.75 9.72
C THR A 38 2.41 -5.97 8.52
N PHE A 39 3.13 -4.93 8.12
CA PHE A 39 2.83 -4.18 6.91
C PHE A 39 2.76 -5.12 5.69
N ASP A 40 3.76 -5.99 5.53
CA ASP A 40 3.84 -6.91 4.38
C ASP A 40 2.65 -7.87 4.33
N GLU A 41 2.21 -8.39 5.48
CA GLU A 41 1.03 -9.26 5.56
C GLU A 41 -0.26 -8.52 5.19
N ALA A 42 -0.44 -7.30 5.69
CA ALA A 42 -1.60 -6.48 5.34
C ALA A 42 -1.62 -6.11 3.85
N TYR A 43 -0.48 -5.63 3.33
CA TYR A 43 -0.30 -5.31 1.92
C TYR A 43 -0.61 -6.52 1.03
N ARG A 44 -0.01 -7.67 1.33
CA ARG A 44 -0.19 -8.90 0.58
C ARG A 44 -1.65 -9.38 0.59
N ALA A 45 -2.28 -9.37 1.76
CA ALA A 45 -3.68 -9.77 1.90
C ALA A 45 -4.59 -8.94 0.98
N VAL A 46 -4.47 -7.61 1.06
CA VAL A 46 -5.30 -6.70 0.28
C VAL A 46 -5.00 -6.84 -1.21
N SER A 47 -3.71 -6.85 -1.59
CA SER A 47 -3.29 -6.93 -2.99
C SER A 47 -3.74 -8.21 -3.68
N GLU A 48 -3.71 -9.36 -2.99
CA GLU A 48 -4.19 -10.63 -3.54
C GLU A 48 -5.70 -10.61 -3.81
N TYR A 49 -6.50 -10.06 -2.88
CA TYR A 49 -7.94 -9.91 -3.10
C TYR A 49 -8.24 -8.90 -4.20
N ARG A 50 -7.52 -7.78 -4.27
CA ARG A 50 -7.67 -6.80 -5.35
C ARG A 50 -7.36 -7.39 -6.73
N LYS A 51 -6.27 -8.15 -6.84
CA LYS A 51 -5.91 -8.85 -8.10
C LYS A 51 -6.95 -9.89 -8.50
N LYS A 52 -7.49 -10.64 -7.53
CA LYS A 52 -8.47 -11.70 -7.78
C LYS A 52 -9.87 -11.17 -8.07
N PHE A 53 -10.26 -10.03 -7.48
CA PHE A 53 -11.60 -9.45 -7.57
C PHE A 53 -11.50 -7.93 -7.81
N PRO A 54 -11.00 -7.51 -8.99
CA PRO A 54 -10.73 -6.10 -9.27
C PRO A 54 -11.97 -5.20 -9.19
N GLU A 55 -13.16 -5.77 -9.44
CA GLU A 55 -14.45 -5.07 -9.38
C GLU A 55 -15.00 -4.89 -7.96
N LYS A 56 -14.38 -5.50 -6.95
CA LYS A 56 -14.86 -5.42 -5.57
C LYS A 56 -14.04 -4.47 -4.73
N ALA A 57 -14.73 -3.68 -3.90
CA ALA A 57 -14.08 -2.96 -2.82
C ALA A 57 -13.47 -3.97 -1.82
N VAL A 58 -12.21 -3.78 -1.46
CA VAL A 58 -11.48 -4.59 -0.48
C VAL A 58 -11.09 -3.70 0.69
N THR A 59 -11.62 -4.00 1.87
CA THR A 59 -11.30 -3.29 3.11
C THR A 59 -10.50 -4.19 4.04
N TYR A 60 -9.68 -3.57 4.89
CA TYR A 60 -8.91 -4.25 5.91
C TYR A 60 -9.12 -3.58 7.27
N TYR A 61 -9.45 -4.37 8.28
CA TYR A 61 -9.70 -3.84 9.62
C TYR A 61 -8.38 -3.53 10.34
N ALA A 62 -7.94 -2.28 10.23
CA ALA A 62 -6.66 -1.80 10.73
C ALA A 62 -6.80 -0.73 11.83
N GLN A 63 -7.94 -0.65 12.52
CA GLN A 63 -8.25 0.46 13.45
C GLN A 63 -7.21 0.72 14.54
N ASN A 64 -6.46 -0.30 14.95
CA ASN A 64 -5.46 -0.17 16.01
C ASN A 64 -4.01 -0.14 15.49
N TYR A 65 -3.82 -0.03 14.17
CA TYR A 65 -2.53 -0.16 13.52
C TYR A 65 -2.38 0.92 12.44
N PRO A 66 -2.01 2.16 12.79
CA PRO A 66 -1.90 3.27 11.83
C PRO A 66 -0.95 2.94 10.66
N ASP A 67 0.14 2.20 10.92
CA ASP A 67 1.08 1.78 9.86
C ASP A 67 0.41 0.87 8.82
N MET A 68 -0.62 0.14 9.23
CA MET A 68 -1.37 -0.73 8.32
C MET A 68 -2.25 0.05 7.35
N ALA A 69 -2.60 1.30 7.65
CA ALA A 69 -3.36 2.15 6.73
C ALA A 69 -2.58 2.39 5.43
N TRP A 70 -1.28 2.60 5.52
CA TRP A 70 -0.42 2.72 4.35
C TRP A 70 -0.28 1.41 3.59
N ALA A 71 -0.22 0.26 4.27
CA ALA A 71 -0.21 -1.04 3.61
C ALA A 71 -1.49 -1.25 2.77
N VAL A 72 -2.65 -0.92 3.34
CA VAL A 72 -3.94 -1.01 2.65
C VAL A 72 -4.00 -0.03 1.47
N PHE A 73 -3.54 1.21 1.68
CA PHE A 73 -3.48 2.24 0.65
C PHE A 73 -2.61 1.82 -0.54
N MET A 74 -1.38 1.40 -0.29
CA MET A 74 -0.43 0.97 -1.32
C MET A 74 -0.85 -0.33 -2.02
N ALA A 75 -1.71 -1.13 -1.39
CA ALA A 75 -2.34 -2.30 -2.01
C ALA A 75 -3.63 -1.97 -2.77
N SER A 76 -3.90 -0.69 -3.07
CA SER A 76 -5.15 -0.21 -3.69
C SER A 76 -6.40 -0.68 -2.95
N GLY A 77 -6.31 -0.82 -1.63
CA GLY A 77 -7.44 -1.16 -0.77
C GLY A 77 -8.41 0.01 -0.63
N SER A 78 -9.66 -0.33 -0.36
CA SER A 78 -10.73 0.64 -0.20
C SER A 78 -10.79 1.14 1.24
N CYS A 79 -11.14 2.41 1.41
CA CYS A 79 -11.37 3.03 2.74
C CYS A 79 -10.11 3.00 3.64
N SER A 80 -8.91 3.06 3.08
CA SER A 80 -7.69 3.23 3.87
C SER A 80 -7.68 4.62 4.52
N VAL A 81 -7.42 4.69 5.82
CA VAL A 81 -7.39 5.95 6.57
C VAL A 81 -5.94 6.38 6.75
N VAL A 82 -5.33 6.87 5.68
CA VAL A 82 -4.01 7.53 5.75
C VAL A 82 -4.17 8.97 6.25
N PRO A 83 -3.18 9.55 6.95
CA PRO A 83 -3.31 10.88 7.55
C PRO A 83 -3.21 12.05 6.55
N VAL A 84 -3.27 11.77 5.25
CA VAL A 84 -3.17 12.78 4.18
C VAL A 84 -4.52 13.44 3.94
N ALA A 85 -4.58 14.77 4.08
CA ALA A 85 -5.79 15.56 3.85
C ALA A 85 -5.85 16.20 2.45
N ASP A 86 -4.82 16.05 1.62
CA ASP A 86 -4.77 16.60 0.25
C ASP A 86 -5.66 15.80 -0.68
N GLU A 87 -6.81 16.37 -1.05
CA GLU A 87 -7.79 15.72 -1.94
C GLU A 87 -7.22 15.42 -3.32
N SER A 88 -6.32 16.24 -3.83
CA SER A 88 -5.70 16.00 -5.15
C SER A 88 -4.79 14.77 -5.11
N PHE A 89 -4.01 14.63 -4.04
CA PHE A 89 -3.19 13.44 -3.82
C PHE A 89 -4.04 12.17 -3.71
N LEU A 90 -5.13 12.22 -2.95
CA LEU A 90 -6.02 11.06 -2.78
C LEU A 90 -6.75 10.69 -4.09
N THR A 91 -7.15 11.69 -4.87
CA THR A 91 -7.80 11.49 -6.19
C THR A 91 -6.82 10.86 -7.19
N ASP A 92 -5.60 11.37 -7.25
CA ASP A 92 -4.55 10.81 -8.12
C ASP A 92 -4.24 9.36 -7.72
N ALA A 93 -4.09 9.10 -6.42
CA ALA A 93 -3.84 7.76 -5.89
C ALA A 93 -4.95 6.77 -6.20
N ALA A 94 -6.22 7.20 -6.11
CA ALA A 94 -7.38 6.35 -6.42
C ALA A 94 -7.43 5.93 -7.90
N ALA A 95 -6.79 6.68 -8.78
CA ALA A 95 -6.69 6.38 -10.20
C ALA A 95 -5.47 5.51 -10.57
N MET A 96 -4.55 5.28 -9.62
CA MET A 96 -3.31 4.52 -9.84
C MET A 96 -3.52 3.02 -9.61
N ASP A 97 -2.71 2.22 -10.29
CA ASP A 97 -2.66 0.78 -10.16
C ASP A 97 -1.39 0.34 -9.42
N MET A 98 -1.45 -0.81 -8.72
CA MET A 98 -0.27 -1.41 -8.11
C MET A 98 0.72 -1.88 -9.17
N GLU A 99 1.99 -1.54 -9.00
CA GLU A 99 3.09 -2.08 -9.78
C GLU A 99 3.81 -3.18 -8.97
N ASP A 100 4.08 -4.31 -9.62
CA ASP A 100 4.90 -5.35 -9.01
C ASP A 100 6.37 -4.91 -9.04
N THR A 101 6.92 -4.66 -7.87
CA THR A 101 8.30 -4.18 -7.72
C THR A 101 9.33 -5.30 -7.63
N GLY A 102 8.89 -6.56 -7.52
CA GLY A 102 9.77 -7.71 -7.29
C GLY A 102 10.51 -7.68 -5.93
N THR A 103 10.14 -6.76 -5.02
CA THR A 103 10.77 -6.59 -3.71
C THR A 103 9.76 -6.14 -2.68
N ASN A 104 10.05 -6.40 -1.40
CA ASN A 104 9.26 -5.87 -0.27
C ASN A 104 9.88 -4.60 0.36
N LYS A 105 11.01 -4.10 -0.17
CA LYS A 105 11.66 -2.90 0.36
C LYS A 105 10.83 -1.63 0.14
N TYR A 106 10.05 -1.61 -0.92
CA TYR A 106 9.14 -0.51 -1.25
C TYR A 106 7.94 -1.01 -2.06
N GLN A 107 6.83 -0.29 -1.99
CA GLN A 107 5.63 -0.50 -2.80
C GLN A 107 5.41 0.70 -3.71
N LYS A 108 4.71 0.46 -4.83
CA LYS A 108 4.54 1.47 -5.86
C LYS A 108 3.13 1.44 -6.45
N LEU A 109 2.53 2.61 -6.57
CA LEU A 109 1.33 2.87 -7.35
C LEU A 109 1.72 3.72 -8.56
N VAL A 110 1.16 3.42 -9.71
CA VAL A 110 1.50 4.10 -10.97
C VAL A 110 0.27 4.40 -11.82
N LYS A 111 0.32 5.51 -12.54
CA LYS A 111 -0.61 5.81 -13.62
C LYS A 111 0.07 6.66 -14.67
N SER A 112 0.00 6.21 -15.91
CA SER A 112 0.48 7.01 -17.06
C SER A 112 -0.26 8.35 -17.11
N GLY A 113 0.50 9.44 -17.28
CA GLY A 113 -0.03 10.81 -17.31
C GLY A 113 -0.29 11.45 -15.94
N ILE A 114 -0.32 10.67 -14.86
CA ILE A 114 -0.42 11.18 -13.48
C ILE A 114 0.95 11.14 -12.80
N GLY A 115 1.56 9.96 -12.69
CA GLY A 115 2.84 9.77 -12.02
C GLY A 115 2.93 8.48 -11.24
N SER A 116 3.68 8.52 -10.14
CA SER A 116 3.80 7.38 -9.22
C SER A 116 3.84 7.84 -7.76
N ILE A 117 3.30 6.99 -6.88
CA ILE A 117 3.43 7.08 -5.43
C ILE A 117 4.28 5.91 -4.98
N ILE A 118 5.28 6.17 -4.15
CA ILE A 118 6.22 5.18 -3.65
C ILE A 118 6.22 5.25 -2.13
N TYR A 119 6.02 4.11 -1.49
CA TYR A 119 6.20 3.94 -0.06
C TYR A 119 7.43 3.07 0.18
N SER A 120 8.42 3.60 0.89
CA SER A 120 9.66 2.90 1.20
C SER A 120 9.79 2.62 2.69
N HIS A 121 10.22 1.40 3.04
CA HIS A 121 10.45 0.99 4.43
C HIS A 121 11.87 1.27 4.91
N SER A 122 12.79 1.55 3.99
CA SER A 122 14.21 1.74 4.31
C SER A 122 14.87 2.65 3.30
N ALA A 123 16.02 3.22 3.67
CA ALA A 123 16.87 3.91 2.73
C ALA A 123 17.28 2.98 1.58
N THR A 124 16.97 3.35 0.36
CA THR A 124 17.31 2.56 -0.83
C THR A 124 17.22 3.43 -2.08
N ASP A 125 17.96 3.04 -3.11
CA ASP A 125 17.81 3.63 -4.44
C ASP A 125 16.69 2.91 -5.20
N ILE A 126 15.70 3.68 -5.64
CA ILE A 126 14.49 3.16 -6.29
C ILE A 126 14.45 3.65 -7.74
N PRO A 127 14.52 2.74 -8.73
CA PRO A 127 14.34 3.12 -10.11
C PRO A 127 12.86 3.46 -10.39
N VAL A 128 12.62 4.67 -10.87
CA VAL A 128 11.29 5.15 -11.22
C VAL A 128 11.24 5.36 -12.73
N HIS A 129 10.49 4.51 -13.41
CA HIS A 129 10.23 4.62 -14.85
C HIS A 129 9.05 5.55 -15.06
N LEU A 130 9.28 6.65 -15.76
CA LEU A 130 8.26 7.65 -16.09
C LEU A 130 8.39 8.03 -17.56
N SER A 131 7.28 8.39 -18.17
CA SER A 131 7.30 8.96 -19.53
C SER A 131 8.15 10.23 -19.55
N PRO A 132 8.83 10.55 -20.66
CA PRO A 132 9.58 11.80 -20.77
C PRO A 132 8.70 13.00 -20.43
N GLY A 133 9.15 13.85 -19.51
CA GLY A 133 8.32 14.96 -19.06
C GLY A 133 8.92 15.78 -17.93
N LYS A 134 8.13 16.75 -17.47
CA LYS A 134 8.43 17.59 -16.31
C LYS A 134 7.57 17.13 -15.14
N TYR A 135 8.21 16.85 -14.03
CA TYR A 135 7.57 16.34 -12.82
C TYR A 135 7.83 17.22 -11.62
N ILE A 136 6.97 17.09 -10.63
CA ILE A 136 7.15 17.64 -9.30
C ILE A 136 7.44 16.47 -8.37
N LEU A 137 8.54 16.51 -7.64
CA LEU A 137 8.85 15.53 -6.59
C LEU A 137 8.34 16.07 -5.25
N LYS A 138 7.50 15.32 -4.61
CA LYS A 138 6.96 15.61 -3.27
C LYS A 138 7.33 14.48 -2.32
N SER A 139 7.58 14.82 -1.08
CA SER A 139 7.68 13.87 0.04
C SER A 139 6.41 13.97 0.88
N VAL A 140 5.93 12.84 1.36
CA VAL A 140 4.80 12.76 2.29
C VAL A 140 5.30 12.14 3.59
N ASP A 141 5.11 12.83 4.70
CA ASP A 141 5.36 12.27 6.03
C ASP A 141 4.27 11.23 6.34
N PRO A 142 4.62 9.95 6.53
CA PRO A 142 3.61 8.91 6.73
C PRO A 142 2.88 9.01 8.07
N LYS A 143 3.43 9.69 9.08
CA LYS A 143 2.83 9.85 10.41
C LYS A 143 1.84 11.01 10.44
N THR A 144 2.15 12.10 9.76
CA THR A 144 1.35 13.34 9.82
C THR A 144 0.57 13.64 8.55
N GLY A 145 0.94 13.01 7.43
CA GLY A 145 0.38 13.30 6.10
C GLY A 145 0.88 14.63 5.50
N ALA A 146 1.84 15.28 6.14
CA ALA A 146 2.38 16.55 5.64
C ALA A 146 3.11 16.34 4.31
N ILE A 147 2.80 17.20 3.33
CA ILE A 147 3.37 17.13 1.99
C ILE A 147 4.40 18.25 1.83
N THR A 148 5.62 17.89 1.46
CA THR A 148 6.73 18.80 1.19
C THR A 148 7.18 18.69 -0.26
N VAL A 149 7.34 19.81 -0.95
CA VAL A 149 7.88 19.85 -2.33
C VAL A 149 9.41 19.78 -2.27
N ILE A 150 9.97 18.68 -2.75
CA ILE A 150 11.42 18.44 -2.82
C ILE A 150 12.02 19.06 -4.09
N ALA A 151 11.33 18.90 -5.24
CA ALA A 151 11.76 19.52 -6.49
C ALA A 151 10.54 19.97 -7.32
N LYS A 152 10.56 21.24 -7.76
CA LYS A 152 9.46 21.84 -8.54
C LYS A 152 9.54 21.55 -10.04
N ARG A 153 10.72 21.20 -10.55
CA ARG A 153 10.96 20.96 -11.99
C ARG A 153 12.00 19.86 -12.17
N LEU A 154 11.54 18.63 -12.16
CA LEU A 154 12.37 17.47 -12.42
C LEU A 154 12.14 17.04 -13.88
N ASN A 155 13.17 17.20 -14.73
CA ASN A 155 13.10 16.73 -16.11
C ASN A 155 13.52 15.27 -16.17
N ILE A 156 12.59 14.40 -16.51
CA ILE A 156 12.83 12.96 -16.65
C ILE A 156 12.79 12.61 -18.12
N LYS A 157 13.78 11.82 -18.57
CA LYS A 157 13.84 11.33 -19.96
C LYS A 157 13.35 9.89 -20.07
N ASP A 158 13.58 9.07 -19.03
CA ASP A 158 13.21 7.66 -18.98
C ASP A 158 13.20 7.16 -17.54
N ILE A 159 14.37 7.04 -16.90
CA ILE A 159 14.51 6.52 -15.54
C ILE A 159 15.01 7.64 -14.61
N TYR A 160 14.38 7.76 -13.47
CA TYR A 160 14.84 8.58 -12.36
C TYR A 160 15.20 7.70 -11.16
N MET A 161 16.42 7.84 -10.64
CA MET A 161 16.84 7.15 -9.42
C MET A 161 16.41 7.98 -8.20
N LEU A 162 15.32 7.56 -7.58
CA LEU A 162 14.85 8.16 -6.34
C LEU A 162 15.69 7.60 -5.17
N LYS A 163 16.27 8.49 -4.39
CA LYS A 163 16.93 8.12 -3.14
C LYS A 163 15.92 8.26 -2.01
N ALA A 164 15.46 7.13 -1.49
CA ALA A 164 14.64 7.12 -0.29
C ALA A 164 15.56 7.25 0.92
N GLU A 165 15.25 8.20 1.81
CA GLU A 165 15.94 8.37 3.09
C GLU A 165 15.31 7.44 4.13
N GLU A 166 16.11 6.99 5.08
CA GLU A 166 15.62 6.27 6.24
C GLU A 166 14.81 7.24 7.11
N ASN A 167 13.58 6.86 7.46
CA ASN A 167 12.81 7.61 8.44
C ASN A 167 13.60 7.59 9.76
N LYS A 168 14.21 8.70 10.10
CA LYS A 168 14.78 8.90 11.43
C LYS A 168 13.61 9.05 12.40
N ASP A 169 13.39 8.02 13.22
CA ASP A 169 12.46 8.07 14.35
C ASP A 169 12.87 9.14 15.38
#